data_f77fc298bae1a3cdee8e1afe8afa39d6
#
_entry.id   f77fc298bae1a3cdee8e1afe8afa39d6
#
_cell.length_a   1.000
_cell.length_b   1.000
_cell.length_c   1.000
_cell.angle_alpha   90.00
_cell.angle_beta   90.00
_cell.angle_gamma   90.00
#
_symmetry.space_group_name_H-M   'P 1'
#
loop_
_entity.id
_entity.type
_entity.pdbx_description
1 polymer ?
#
loop_
_entity_poly.entity_id
_entity_poly.type
_entity_poly.pdbx_seq_one_letter_code
_entity_poly.pdbx_strand_id
1 'polypeptide(L)'
;MSVPRPKSRQPRRQRTYLRADVRRAQILDVAKRVFVRRGYHVANVADICKEARIGRGTLYQYFDNKQAVMLALMEELATRVASVLDARPPIGPLPGASKAPVEMIVGFCRKRLREVLDAVFVDEATLRLILRDARGLDGTVDEVIATIDRLMLRAMERDIKIAQELRLLRKGNPRLIARYLLGGVEKMVLTALANDEPVDLDSIVEVAVELELFGILTEEVRR
;
A
#
# COMPACT_ATOMS: atom_id res chain seq x y z
N MET A 1 -7.64 28.32 56.32
CA MET A 1 -7.60 29.10 55.03
C MET A 1 -6.93 28.20 54.00
N SER A 2 -7.74 27.61 53.12
CA SER A 2 -7.29 26.66 52.11
C SER A 2 -7.11 27.38 50.78
N VAL A 3 -5.89 27.30 50.19
CA VAL A 3 -5.55 27.95 48.93
C VAL A 3 -6.00 27.06 47.79
N PRO A 4 -6.79 27.55 46.81
CA PRO A 4 -7.21 26.73 45.66
C PRO A 4 -6.07 26.52 44.68
N ARG A 5 -5.83 25.26 44.27
CA ARG A 5 -4.88 24.89 43.22
C ARG A 5 -5.34 25.42 41.82
N PRO A 6 -4.46 26.00 41.03
CA PRO A 6 -4.82 26.45 39.69
C PRO A 6 -5.10 25.26 38.77
N LYS A 7 -6.26 25.28 38.09
CA LYS A 7 -6.60 24.33 37.03
C LYS A 7 -5.65 24.55 35.84
N SER A 8 -4.87 23.52 35.50
CA SER A 8 -4.01 23.54 34.33
C SER A 8 -4.86 23.66 33.05
N ARG A 9 -4.78 24.78 32.38
CA ARG A 9 -5.35 24.98 31.03
C ARG A 9 -4.47 24.22 30.05
N GLN A 10 -4.99 23.13 29.46
CA GLN A 10 -4.39 22.50 28.28
C GLN A 10 -4.20 23.54 27.17
N PRO A 11 -3.06 23.60 26.51
CA PRO A 11 -2.78 24.65 25.55
C PRO A 11 -3.74 24.57 24.35
N ARG A 12 -4.39 25.68 24.06
CA ARG A 12 -5.38 25.90 22.97
C ARG A 12 -4.86 25.41 21.60
N ARG A 13 -3.54 25.35 21.40
CA ARG A 13 -2.81 24.93 20.20
C ARG A 13 -2.99 23.43 19.90
N GLN A 14 -2.96 22.56 20.92
CA GLN A 14 -3.09 21.10 20.77
C GLN A 14 -4.51 20.70 20.34
N ARG A 15 -5.53 21.40 20.88
CA ARG A 15 -6.94 21.17 20.52
C ARG A 15 -7.30 21.63 19.10
N THR A 16 -6.62 22.67 18.58
CA THR A 16 -6.79 23.17 17.21
C THR A 16 -6.15 22.20 16.20
N TYR A 17 -4.96 21.66 16.52
CA TYR A 17 -4.25 20.68 15.68
C TYR A 17 -5.04 19.37 15.51
N LEU A 18 -5.53 18.77 16.61
CA LEU A 18 -6.37 17.58 16.55
C LEU A 18 -7.66 17.78 15.77
N ARG A 19 -8.27 18.97 15.85
CA ARG A 19 -9.45 19.31 15.03
C ARG A 19 -9.12 19.45 13.55
N ALA A 20 -7.95 19.97 13.22
CA ALA A 20 -7.50 20.11 11.84
C ALA A 20 -7.28 18.77 11.19
N ASP A 21 -6.58 17.85 11.86
CA ASP A 21 -6.33 16.50 11.33
C ASP A 21 -7.62 15.70 11.13
N VAL A 22 -8.51 15.75 12.11
CA VAL A 22 -9.83 15.10 12.01
C VAL A 22 -10.62 15.67 10.84
N ARG A 23 -10.58 16.99 10.64
CA ARG A 23 -11.28 17.65 9.53
C ARG A 23 -10.67 17.24 8.19
N ARG A 24 -9.33 17.22 8.09
CA ARG A 24 -8.61 16.78 6.88
C ARG A 24 -9.01 15.35 6.51
N ALA A 25 -9.00 14.43 7.46
CA ALA A 25 -9.40 13.04 7.25
C ALA A 25 -10.86 12.91 6.80
N GLN A 26 -11.79 13.69 7.40
CA GLN A 26 -13.18 13.73 6.96
C GLN A 26 -13.35 14.21 5.51
N ILE A 27 -12.58 15.23 5.10
CA ILE A 27 -12.60 15.72 3.71
C ILE A 27 -12.10 14.64 2.77
N LEU A 28 -11.00 13.95 3.09
CA LEU A 28 -10.44 12.87 2.28
C LEU A 28 -11.42 11.70 2.11
N ASP A 29 -12.05 11.27 3.20
CA ASP A 29 -13.03 10.18 3.16
C ASP A 29 -14.25 10.54 2.28
N VAL A 30 -14.75 11.78 2.38
CA VAL A 30 -15.84 12.26 1.50
C VAL A 30 -15.37 12.36 0.06
N ALA A 31 -14.19 12.93 -0.18
CA ALA A 31 -13.63 13.08 -1.53
C ALA A 31 -13.44 11.73 -2.22
N LYS A 32 -12.94 10.73 -1.49
CA LYS A 32 -12.85 9.35 -1.96
C LYS A 32 -14.19 8.84 -2.47
N ARG A 33 -15.26 8.93 -1.66
CA ARG A 33 -16.59 8.48 -2.08
C ARG A 33 -17.10 9.22 -3.32
N VAL A 34 -16.86 10.53 -3.40
CA VAL A 34 -17.24 11.33 -4.56
C VAL A 34 -16.50 10.89 -5.81
N PHE A 35 -15.18 10.68 -5.71
CA PHE A 35 -14.35 10.24 -6.85
C PHE A 35 -14.69 8.83 -7.31
N VAL A 36 -14.90 7.88 -6.39
CA VAL A 36 -15.30 6.51 -6.72
C VAL A 36 -16.65 6.49 -7.44
N ARG A 37 -17.62 7.26 -6.95
CA ARG A 37 -18.98 7.27 -7.52
C ARG A 37 -19.09 7.99 -8.85
N ARG A 38 -18.37 9.11 -9.04
CA ARG A 38 -18.50 9.99 -10.22
C ARG A 38 -17.36 9.90 -11.21
N GLY A 39 -16.27 9.25 -10.84
CA GLY A 39 -14.97 9.34 -11.52
C GLY A 39 -14.23 10.62 -11.16
N TYR A 40 -12.90 10.54 -11.12
CA TYR A 40 -12.07 11.69 -10.78
C TYR A 40 -12.24 12.86 -11.74
N HIS A 41 -12.27 12.60 -13.05
CA HIS A 41 -12.31 13.68 -14.05
C HIS A 41 -13.61 14.50 -14.00
N VAL A 42 -14.74 13.83 -13.75
CA VAL A 42 -16.07 14.46 -13.69
C VAL A 42 -16.33 15.17 -12.36
N ALA A 43 -15.81 14.60 -11.27
CA ALA A 43 -15.97 15.18 -9.93
C ALA A 43 -15.27 16.54 -9.82
N ASN A 44 -15.85 17.45 -9.04
CA ASN A 44 -15.29 18.77 -8.77
C ASN A 44 -15.29 19.09 -7.27
N VAL A 45 -14.56 20.14 -6.89
CA VAL A 45 -14.46 20.61 -5.49
C VAL A 45 -15.82 20.93 -4.87
N ALA A 46 -16.78 21.44 -5.67
CA ALA A 46 -18.11 21.76 -5.16
C ALA A 46 -18.90 20.51 -4.76
N ASP A 47 -18.69 19.37 -5.46
CA ASP A 47 -19.29 18.08 -5.11
C ASP A 47 -18.78 17.59 -3.77
N ILE A 48 -17.47 17.70 -3.53
CA ILE A 48 -16.85 17.32 -2.26
C ILE A 48 -17.39 18.22 -1.14
N CYS A 49 -17.41 19.54 -1.34
CA CYS A 49 -17.91 20.48 -0.35
C CYS A 49 -19.38 20.23 0.02
N LYS A 50 -20.22 19.97 -1.00
CA LYS A 50 -21.64 19.65 -0.80
C LYS A 50 -21.82 18.40 0.05
N GLU A 51 -21.11 17.33 -0.26
CA GLU A 51 -21.23 16.06 0.45
C GLU A 51 -20.59 16.13 1.85
N ALA A 52 -19.49 16.84 2.01
CA ALA A 52 -18.84 17.07 3.30
C ALA A 52 -19.58 18.10 4.18
N ARG A 53 -20.58 18.81 3.62
CA ARG A 53 -21.32 19.90 4.26
C ARG A 53 -20.41 21.01 4.78
N ILE A 54 -19.44 21.42 3.94
CA ILE A 54 -18.49 22.49 4.24
C ILE A 54 -18.49 23.55 3.15
N GLY A 55 -18.03 24.75 3.49
CA GLY A 55 -17.79 25.79 2.50
C GLY A 55 -16.51 25.52 1.68
N ARG A 56 -16.43 26.06 0.45
CA ARG A 56 -15.21 25.96 -0.38
C ARG A 56 -14.00 26.55 0.33
N GLY A 57 -14.14 27.65 1.05
CA GLY A 57 -13.04 28.23 1.85
C GLY A 57 -12.48 27.28 2.91
N THR A 58 -13.35 26.45 3.51
CA THR A 58 -12.88 25.41 4.45
C THR A 58 -12.09 24.33 3.74
N LEU A 59 -12.49 23.87 2.55
CA LEU A 59 -11.75 22.88 1.80
C LEU A 59 -10.36 23.43 1.40
N TYR A 60 -10.31 24.66 0.89
CA TYR A 60 -9.07 25.30 0.47
C TYR A 60 -8.08 25.61 1.60
N GLN A 61 -8.50 25.53 2.87
CA GLN A 61 -7.59 25.56 4.02
C GLN A 61 -6.77 24.26 4.16
N TYR A 62 -7.19 23.15 3.53
CA TYR A 62 -6.55 21.84 3.64
C TYR A 62 -5.97 21.34 2.32
N PHE A 63 -6.57 21.72 1.19
CA PHE A 63 -6.18 21.25 -0.14
C PHE A 63 -6.33 22.36 -1.17
N ASP A 64 -5.26 22.69 -1.87
CA ASP A 64 -5.22 23.77 -2.86
C ASP A 64 -6.17 23.52 -4.04
N ASN A 65 -6.36 22.26 -4.40
CA ASN A 65 -7.18 21.87 -5.55
C ASN A 65 -7.61 20.39 -5.44
N LYS A 66 -8.38 19.93 -6.43
CA LYS A 66 -8.83 18.52 -6.53
C LYS A 66 -7.67 17.52 -6.62
N GLN A 67 -6.60 17.91 -7.27
CA GLN A 67 -5.41 17.09 -7.45
C GLN A 67 -4.64 16.89 -6.14
N ALA A 68 -4.52 17.92 -5.31
CA ALA A 68 -3.94 17.80 -3.96
C ALA A 68 -4.72 16.81 -3.09
N VAL A 69 -6.04 16.70 -3.30
CA VAL A 69 -6.87 15.70 -2.62
C VAL A 69 -6.54 14.28 -3.12
N MET A 70 -6.40 14.07 -4.44
CA MET A 70 -6.01 12.78 -5.01
C MET A 70 -4.62 12.37 -4.53
N LEU A 71 -3.67 13.30 -4.57
CA LEU A 71 -2.32 13.07 -4.10
C LEU A 71 -2.30 12.60 -2.63
N ALA A 72 -3.09 13.26 -1.77
CA ALA A 72 -3.18 12.88 -0.36
C ALA A 72 -3.77 11.46 -0.16
N LEU A 73 -4.74 11.02 -0.98
CA LEU A 73 -5.24 9.65 -0.95
C LEU A 73 -4.16 8.62 -1.35
N MET A 74 -3.34 8.97 -2.33
CA MET A 74 -2.22 8.12 -2.76
C MET A 74 -1.11 8.07 -1.72
N GLU A 75 -0.80 9.18 -1.05
CA GLU A 75 0.16 9.25 0.05
C GLU A 75 -0.29 8.40 1.26
N GLU A 76 -1.60 8.32 1.54
CA GLU A 76 -2.14 7.42 2.56
C GLU A 76 -1.90 5.95 2.19
N LEU A 77 -2.09 5.57 0.92
CA LEU A 77 -1.76 4.23 0.45
C LEU A 77 -0.27 3.95 0.58
N ALA A 78 0.59 4.86 0.11
CA ALA A 78 2.04 4.73 0.20
C ALA A 78 2.50 4.56 1.66
N THR A 79 1.94 5.33 2.58
CA THR A 79 2.24 5.25 4.02
C THR A 79 1.85 3.90 4.61
N ARG A 80 0.69 3.35 4.24
CA ARG A 80 0.28 2.00 4.68
C ARG A 80 1.24 0.92 4.20
N VAL A 81 1.57 0.93 2.92
CA VAL A 81 2.53 -0.03 2.35
C VAL A 81 3.89 0.10 3.05
N ALA A 82 4.41 1.31 3.21
CA ALA A 82 5.66 1.56 3.93
C ALA A 82 5.61 1.00 5.36
N SER A 83 4.53 1.26 6.12
CA SER A 83 4.36 0.76 7.48
C SER A 83 4.42 -0.77 7.56
N VAL A 84 3.77 -1.48 6.63
CA VAL A 84 3.82 -2.94 6.58
C VAL A 84 5.22 -3.45 6.24
N LEU A 85 5.92 -2.79 5.31
CA LEU A 85 7.28 -3.16 4.93
C LEU A 85 8.29 -2.89 6.04
N ASP A 86 8.14 -1.80 6.80
CA ASP A 86 9.02 -1.41 7.90
C ASP A 86 8.77 -2.22 9.18
N ALA A 87 7.52 -2.59 9.45
CA ALA A 87 7.16 -3.43 10.60
C ALA A 87 7.66 -4.88 10.48
N ARG A 88 8.13 -5.29 9.28
CA ARG A 88 8.60 -6.64 9.04
C ARG A 88 9.94 -6.88 9.70
N PRO A 89 10.09 -7.88 10.57
CA PRO A 89 11.41 -8.32 10.98
C PRO A 89 12.19 -8.75 9.73
N PRO A 90 13.49 -8.43 9.63
CA PRO A 90 14.34 -9.01 8.60
C PRO A 90 14.24 -10.54 8.70
N ILE A 91 14.42 -11.24 7.57
CA ILE A 91 14.59 -12.68 7.58
C ILE A 91 15.81 -12.93 8.46
N GLY A 92 15.57 -13.31 9.71
CA GLY A 92 16.65 -13.60 10.66
C GLY A 92 17.35 -14.90 10.33
N PRO A 93 18.54 -15.15 10.91
CA PRO A 93 19.14 -16.47 10.84
C PRO A 93 18.17 -17.43 11.52
N LEU A 94 17.39 -18.15 10.72
CA LEU A 94 16.64 -19.28 11.22
C LEU A 94 17.68 -20.32 11.69
N PRO A 95 17.67 -20.74 12.97
CA PRO A 95 18.56 -21.83 13.40
C PRO A 95 18.34 -23.04 12.49
N GLY A 96 19.36 -23.44 11.74
CA GLY A 96 19.24 -24.51 10.76
C GLY A 96 18.55 -24.13 9.44
N ALA A 97 18.61 -22.87 9.01
CA ALA A 97 17.95 -22.36 7.79
C ALA A 97 18.20 -23.23 6.55
N SER A 98 19.39 -23.79 6.39
CA SER A 98 19.69 -24.72 5.29
C SER A 98 18.99 -26.10 5.41
N LYS A 99 18.27 -26.35 6.51
CA LYS A 99 17.47 -27.55 6.77
C LYS A 99 16.02 -27.20 7.12
N ALA A 100 15.61 -25.93 6.91
CA ALA A 100 14.22 -25.54 7.15
C ALA A 100 13.29 -26.35 6.24
N PRO A 101 12.19 -26.94 6.76
CA PRO A 101 11.22 -27.61 5.92
C PRO A 101 10.69 -26.65 4.83
N VAL A 102 10.50 -27.16 3.63
CA VAL A 102 10.00 -26.37 2.49
C VAL A 102 8.68 -25.71 2.83
N GLU A 103 7.82 -26.40 3.55
CA GLU A 103 6.51 -25.89 4.01
C GLU A 103 6.63 -24.63 4.86
N MET A 104 7.69 -24.54 5.68
CA MET A 104 7.96 -23.35 6.50
C MET A 104 8.32 -22.16 5.60
N ILE A 105 9.13 -22.37 4.57
CA ILE A 105 9.52 -21.33 3.61
C ILE A 105 8.30 -20.87 2.81
N VAL A 106 7.52 -21.82 2.31
CA VAL A 106 6.25 -21.54 1.59
C VAL A 106 5.30 -20.73 2.46
N GLY A 107 5.05 -21.18 3.70
CA GLY A 107 4.18 -20.48 4.64
C GLY A 107 4.65 -19.06 4.95
N PHE A 108 5.97 -18.87 5.09
CA PHE A 108 6.59 -17.56 5.30
C PHE A 108 6.37 -16.64 4.08
N CYS A 109 6.62 -17.12 2.86
CA CYS A 109 6.43 -16.36 1.63
C CYS A 109 4.95 -15.99 1.44
N ARG A 110 4.03 -16.95 1.63
CA ARG A 110 2.58 -16.69 1.56
C ARG A 110 2.15 -15.59 2.54
N LYS A 111 2.58 -15.69 3.80
CA LYS A 111 2.27 -14.69 4.82
C LYS A 111 2.78 -13.30 4.41
N ARG A 112 4.02 -13.20 3.96
CA ARG A 112 4.63 -11.91 3.58
C ARG A 112 3.94 -11.26 2.38
N LEU A 113 3.63 -12.04 1.35
CA LEU A 113 2.92 -11.54 0.18
C LEU A 113 1.50 -11.10 0.57
N ARG A 114 0.79 -11.92 1.37
CA ARG A 114 -0.55 -11.60 1.84
C ARG A 114 -0.60 -10.29 2.63
N GLU A 115 0.32 -10.06 3.56
CA GLU A 115 0.38 -8.83 4.35
C GLU A 115 0.52 -7.57 3.47
N VAL A 116 1.29 -7.64 2.37
CA VAL A 116 1.40 -6.52 1.42
C VAL A 116 0.11 -6.32 0.66
N LEU A 117 -0.45 -7.41 0.12
CA LEU A 117 -1.70 -7.34 -0.64
C LEU A 117 -2.84 -6.82 0.23
N ASP A 118 -2.96 -7.28 1.48
CA ASP A 118 -3.96 -6.77 2.41
C ASP A 118 -3.80 -5.26 2.66
N ALA A 119 -2.57 -4.76 2.81
CA ALA A 119 -2.32 -3.33 2.98
C ALA A 119 -2.71 -2.49 1.75
N VAL A 120 -2.49 -3.04 0.55
CA VAL A 120 -2.87 -2.42 -0.73
C VAL A 120 -4.39 -2.46 -0.91
N PHE A 121 -5.02 -3.58 -0.58
CA PHE A 121 -6.44 -3.84 -0.81
C PHE A 121 -7.37 -3.45 0.36
N VAL A 122 -6.86 -2.85 1.44
CA VAL A 122 -7.71 -2.27 2.51
C VAL A 122 -8.85 -1.42 1.94
N ASP A 123 -8.61 -0.78 0.81
CA ASP A 123 -9.58 0.05 0.11
C ASP A 123 -9.45 -0.16 -1.42
N GLU A 124 -10.01 -1.27 -1.88
CA GLU A 124 -10.00 -1.65 -3.30
C GLU A 124 -10.63 -0.57 -4.19
N ALA A 125 -11.68 0.10 -3.73
CA ALA A 125 -12.33 1.15 -4.50
C ALA A 125 -11.39 2.33 -4.77
N THR A 126 -10.61 2.73 -3.76
CA THR A 126 -9.56 3.76 -3.93
C THR A 126 -8.43 3.25 -4.80
N LEU A 127 -8.01 2.01 -4.67
CA LEU A 127 -6.99 1.41 -5.53
C LEU A 127 -7.43 1.43 -7.00
N ARG A 128 -8.65 0.97 -7.31
CA ARG A 128 -9.24 1.03 -8.66
C ARG A 128 -9.28 2.46 -9.20
N LEU A 129 -9.71 3.41 -8.38
CA LEU A 129 -9.74 4.84 -8.73
C LEU A 129 -8.33 5.35 -9.09
N ILE A 130 -7.32 5.06 -8.26
CA ILE A 130 -5.94 5.48 -8.49
C ILE A 130 -5.41 4.88 -9.80
N LEU A 131 -5.59 3.59 -10.01
CA LEU A 131 -5.08 2.89 -11.20
C LEU A 131 -5.74 3.36 -12.50
N ARG A 132 -7.03 3.69 -12.45
CA ARG A 132 -7.80 4.14 -13.61
C ARG A 132 -7.57 5.61 -13.94
N ASP A 133 -7.58 6.48 -12.92
CA ASP A 133 -7.74 7.92 -13.11
C ASP A 133 -6.48 8.72 -12.73
N ALA A 134 -5.53 8.14 -11.97
CA ALA A 134 -4.38 8.91 -11.45
C ALA A 134 -3.18 8.93 -12.40
N ARG A 135 -2.97 7.89 -13.20
CA ARG A 135 -1.84 7.83 -14.13
C ARG A 135 -1.93 8.94 -15.18
N GLY A 136 -0.85 9.71 -15.31
CA GLY A 136 -0.77 10.79 -16.28
C GLY A 136 -1.50 12.08 -15.88
N LEU A 137 -1.95 12.22 -14.62
CA LEU A 137 -2.50 13.49 -14.13
C LEU A 137 -1.44 14.58 -14.07
N ASP A 138 -0.29 14.27 -13.48
CA ASP A 138 0.94 15.07 -13.52
C ASP A 138 2.15 14.27 -12.97
N GLY A 139 3.35 14.89 -13.06
CA GLY A 139 4.59 14.26 -12.59
C GLY A 139 4.62 13.96 -11.09
N THR A 140 3.87 14.69 -10.25
CA THR A 140 3.83 14.47 -8.80
C THR A 140 3.10 13.17 -8.46
N VAL A 141 2.01 12.89 -9.17
CA VAL A 141 1.25 11.65 -9.04
C VAL A 141 2.09 10.45 -9.47
N ASP A 142 2.76 10.57 -10.63
CA ASP A 142 3.64 9.52 -11.14
C ASP A 142 4.82 9.27 -10.17
N GLU A 143 5.31 10.31 -9.49
CA GLU A 143 6.37 10.19 -8.48
C GLU A 143 5.92 9.40 -7.24
N VAL A 144 4.68 9.55 -6.77
CA VAL A 144 4.14 8.76 -5.66
C VAL A 144 4.02 7.29 -6.05
N ILE A 145 3.52 6.99 -7.26
CA ILE A 145 3.47 5.62 -7.79
C ILE A 145 4.88 5.02 -7.83
N ALA A 146 5.83 5.73 -8.43
CA ALA A 146 7.24 5.29 -8.50
C ALA A 146 7.88 5.14 -7.11
N THR A 147 7.41 5.87 -6.10
CA THR A 147 7.88 5.72 -4.73
C THR A 147 7.39 4.42 -4.10
N ILE A 148 6.12 4.06 -4.29
CA ILE A 148 5.57 2.78 -3.84
C ILE A 148 6.35 1.62 -4.48
N ASP A 149 6.56 1.65 -5.79
CA ASP A 149 7.33 0.64 -6.52
C ASP A 149 8.75 0.51 -5.96
N ARG A 150 9.43 1.64 -5.75
CA ARG A 150 10.78 1.63 -5.16
C ARG A 150 10.82 1.03 -3.76
N LEU A 151 9.83 1.31 -2.92
CA LEU A 151 9.74 0.74 -1.57
C LEU A 151 9.57 -0.78 -1.62
N MET A 152 8.63 -1.27 -2.43
CA MET A 152 8.40 -2.70 -2.60
C MET A 152 9.62 -3.43 -3.18
N LEU A 153 10.22 -2.87 -4.23
CA LEU A 153 11.43 -3.45 -4.85
C LEU A 153 12.60 -3.53 -3.86
N ARG A 154 12.86 -2.46 -3.08
CA ARG A 154 13.94 -2.46 -2.09
C ARG A 154 13.70 -3.49 -0.99
N ALA A 155 12.48 -3.61 -0.50
CA ALA A 155 12.14 -4.59 0.52
C ALA A 155 12.34 -6.02 0.00
N MET A 156 11.85 -6.32 -1.20
CA MET A 156 12.00 -7.64 -1.83
C MET A 156 13.46 -7.95 -2.18
N GLU A 157 14.22 -6.99 -2.71
CA GLU A 157 15.65 -7.15 -3.00
C GLU A 157 16.44 -7.48 -1.72
N ARG A 158 16.14 -6.81 -0.62
CA ARG A 158 16.75 -7.10 0.70
C ARG A 158 16.44 -8.52 1.14
N ASP A 159 15.19 -8.93 1.06
CA ASP A 159 14.75 -10.26 1.49
C ASP A 159 15.39 -11.37 0.64
N ILE A 160 15.50 -11.18 -0.67
CA ILE A 160 16.19 -12.11 -1.59
C ILE A 160 17.67 -12.23 -1.24
N LYS A 161 18.38 -11.11 -0.99
CA LYS A 161 19.79 -11.13 -0.60
C LYS A 161 20.00 -11.98 0.65
N ILE A 162 19.20 -11.74 1.69
CA ILE A 162 19.27 -12.50 2.94
C ILE A 162 18.98 -13.99 2.69
N ALA A 163 17.96 -14.32 1.90
CA ALA A 163 17.63 -15.70 1.58
C ALA A 163 18.75 -16.40 0.79
N GLN A 164 19.46 -15.69 -0.08
CA GLN A 164 20.64 -16.22 -0.78
C GLN A 164 21.84 -16.43 0.14
N GLU A 165 22.08 -15.52 1.10
CA GLU A 165 23.11 -15.66 2.14
C GLU A 165 22.83 -16.86 3.04
N LEU A 166 21.58 -17.10 3.39
CA LEU A 166 21.11 -18.26 4.15
C LEU A 166 21.04 -19.55 3.31
N ARG A 167 21.39 -19.51 2.02
CA ARG A 167 21.30 -20.63 1.07
C ARG A 167 19.89 -21.22 0.88
N LEU A 168 18.86 -20.42 1.13
CA LEU A 168 17.46 -20.76 0.89
C LEU A 168 17.07 -20.54 -0.57
N LEU A 169 17.71 -19.59 -1.24
CA LEU A 169 17.50 -19.30 -2.65
C LEU A 169 18.80 -19.49 -3.44
N ARG A 170 18.66 -19.88 -4.71
CA ARG A 170 19.77 -19.95 -5.66
C ARG A 170 20.45 -18.59 -5.83
N LYS A 171 21.74 -18.60 -6.10
CA LYS A 171 22.48 -17.37 -6.43
C LYS A 171 21.95 -16.77 -7.74
N GLY A 172 21.91 -15.45 -7.81
CA GLY A 172 21.48 -14.69 -8.96
C GLY A 172 21.46 -13.20 -8.62
N ASN A 173 21.12 -12.35 -9.58
CA ASN A 173 21.01 -10.91 -9.33
C ASN A 173 19.73 -10.62 -8.53
N PRO A 174 19.82 -10.22 -7.24
CA PRO A 174 18.65 -10.04 -6.38
C PRO A 174 17.65 -9.00 -6.93
N ARG A 175 18.18 -7.94 -7.56
CA ARG A 175 17.37 -6.88 -8.13
C ARG A 175 16.53 -7.33 -9.33
N LEU A 176 17.11 -8.19 -10.19
CA LEU A 176 16.38 -8.76 -11.33
C LEU A 176 15.32 -9.74 -10.86
N ILE A 177 15.66 -10.58 -9.89
CA ILE A 177 14.71 -11.53 -9.28
C ILE A 177 13.55 -10.74 -8.66
N ALA A 178 13.83 -9.71 -7.84
CA ALA A 178 12.79 -8.88 -7.23
C ALA A 178 11.85 -8.24 -8.26
N ARG A 179 12.39 -7.73 -9.37
CA ARG A 179 11.58 -7.14 -10.44
C ARG A 179 10.68 -8.16 -11.13
N TYR A 180 11.20 -9.37 -11.37
CA TYR A 180 10.44 -10.44 -12.00
C TYR A 180 9.27 -10.88 -11.11
N LEU A 181 9.53 -11.13 -9.83
CA LEU A 181 8.52 -11.58 -8.88
C LEU A 181 7.45 -10.51 -8.65
N LEU A 182 7.86 -9.26 -8.39
CA LEU A 182 6.93 -8.15 -8.19
C LEU A 182 6.08 -7.89 -9.44
N GLY A 183 6.71 -7.90 -10.62
CA GLY A 183 6.00 -7.66 -11.90
C GLY A 183 4.97 -8.75 -12.22
N GLY A 184 5.23 -10.01 -11.84
CA GLY A 184 4.27 -11.11 -11.98
C GLY A 184 3.01 -10.87 -11.13
N VAL A 185 3.19 -10.58 -9.84
CA VAL A 185 2.08 -10.29 -8.91
C VAL A 185 1.32 -9.02 -9.35
N GLU A 186 2.06 -7.96 -9.67
CA GLU A 186 1.47 -6.70 -10.15
C GLU A 186 0.60 -6.94 -11.38
N LYS A 187 1.08 -7.71 -12.35
CA LYS A 187 0.34 -8.00 -13.58
C LYS A 187 -0.96 -8.76 -13.31
N MET A 188 -0.96 -9.75 -12.42
CA MET A 188 -2.18 -10.46 -12.02
C MET A 188 -3.21 -9.51 -11.42
N VAL A 189 -2.78 -8.68 -10.45
CA VAL A 189 -3.64 -7.69 -9.78
C VAL A 189 -4.18 -6.66 -10.77
N LEU A 190 -3.29 -6.01 -11.54
CA LEU A 190 -3.69 -4.94 -12.46
C LEU A 190 -4.63 -5.42 -13.55
N THR A 191 -4.47 -6.66 -14.04
CA THR A 191 -5.35 -7.22 -15.07
C THR A 191 -6.74 -7.48 -14.52
N ALA A 192 -6.86 -8.07 -13.32
CA ALA A 192 -8.16 -8.29 -12.68
C ALA A 192 -8.89 -6.96 -12.41
N LEU A 193 -8.16 -5.96 -11.86
CA LEU A 193 -8.72 -4.63 -11.60
C LEU A 193 -9.16 -3.90 -12.88
N ALA A 194 -8.39 -4.02 -13.97
CA ALA A 194 -8.71 -3.38 -15.25
C ALA A 194 -9.93 -4.00 -15.97
N ASN A 195 -10.17 -5.29 -15.75
CA ASN A 195 -11.30 -6.03 -16.33
C ASN A 195 -12.54 -6.01 -15.41
N ASP A 196 -12.50 -5.29 -14.28
CA ASP A 196 -13.54 -5.33 -13.24
C ASP A 196 -13.83 -6.75 -12.70
N GLU A 197 -12.83 -7.65 -12.77
CA GLU A 197 -12.90 -8.98 -12.22
C GLU A 197 -12.77 -8.94 -10.69
N PRO A 198 -13.39 -9.88 -9.96
CA PRO A 198 -13.11 -10.07 -8.54
C PRO A 198 -11.64 -10.40 -8.31
N VAL A 199 -11.00 -9.73 -7.37
CA VAL A 199 -9.60 -9.99 -7.01
C VAL A 199 -9.56 -11.00 -5.86
N ASP A 200 -9.29 -12.27 -6.20
CA ASP A 200 -9.08 -13.33 -5.21
C ASP A 200 -7.62 -13.31 -4.74
N LEU A 201 -7.39 -12.65 -3.60
CA LEU A 201 -6.05 -12.51 -3.03
C LEU A 201 -5.46 -13.86 -2.58
N ASP A 202 -6.28 -14.81 -2.16
CA ASP A 202 -5.81 -16.13 -1.73
C ASP A 202 -5.26 -16.90 -2.93
N SER A 203 -5.99 -16.94 -4.04
CA SER A 203 -5.53 -17.56 -5.28
C SER A 203 -4.28 -16.87 -5.85
N ILE A 204 -4.21 -15.54 -5.80
CA ILE A 204 -3.02 -14.80 -6.24
C ILE A 204 -1.80 -15.17 -5.41
N VAL A 205 -1.94 -15.21 -4.08
CA VAL A 205 -0.85 -15.58 -3.16
C VAL A 205 -0.40 -17.01 -3.40
N GLU A 206 -1.32 -17.94 -3.55
CA GLU A 206 -1.01 -19.35 -3.78
C GLU A 206 -0.24 -19.54 -5.09
N VAL A 207 -0.80 -19.07 -6.20
CA VAL A 207 -0.19 -19.19 -7.53
C VAL A 207 1.17 -18.49 -7.59
N ALA A 208 1.27 -17.26 -7.06
CA ALA A 208 2.52 -16.51 -7.08
C ALA A 208 3.61 -17.27 -6.32
N VAL A 209 3.36 -17.70 -5.08
CA VAL A 209 4.36 -18.37 -4.25
C VAL A 209 4.76 -19.73 -4.83
N GLU A 210 3.81 -20.48 -5.40
CA GLU A 210 4.13 -21.75 -6.04
C GLU A 210 5.01 -21.57 -7.29
N LEU A 211 4.65 -20.61 -8.15
CA LEU A 211 5.47 -20.32 -9.33
C LEU A 211 6.85 -19.79 -8.97
N GLU A 212 6.93 -18.94 -7.94
CA GLU A 212 8.19 -18.35 -7.48
C GLU A 212 9.15 -19.39 -6.89
N LEU A 213 8.64 -20.31 -6.10
CA LEU A 213 9.48 -21.29 -5.41
C LEU A 213 9.72 -22.57 -6.23
N PHE A 214 8.73 -23.02 -6.97
CA PHE A 214 8.78 -24.30 -7.67
C PHE A 214 8.80 -24.19 -9.20
N GLY A 215 8.43 -23.01 -9.75
CA GLY A 215 8.30 -22.80 -11.19
C GLY A 215 7.06 -23.50 -11.79
N ILE A 216 6.98 -23.52 -13.12
CA ILE A 216 5.81 -24.03 -13.85
C ILE A 216 5.89 -25.53 -14.19
N LEU A 217 7.05 -26.16 -13.97
CA LEU A 217 7.23 -27.59 -14.28
C LEU A 217 6.62 -28.45 -13.18
N THR A 218 5.99 -29.53 -13.55
CA THR A 218 5.50 -30.55 -12.60
C THR A 218 6.66 -31.24 -11.89
N GLU A 219 6.38 -31.87 -10.75
CA GLU A 219 7.41 -32.64 -10.01
C GLU A 219 8.00 -33.78 -10.85
N GLU A 220 7.23 -34.38 -11.76
CA GLU A 220 7.68 -35.46 -12.64
C GLU A 220 8.75 -34.99 -13.63
N VAL A 221 8.68 -33.76 -14.11
CA VAL A 221 9.65 -33.18 -15.05
C VAL A 221 10.90 -32.65 -14.33
N ARG A 222 10.81 -32.37 -13.02
CA ARG A 222 11.93 -31.87 -12.19
C ARG A 222 12.87 -32.96 -11.68
N ARG A 223 12.48 -34.23 -11.77
CA ARG A 223 13.29 -35.44 -11.41
C ARG A 223 14.15 -35.85 -12.59
#